data_3e5c0c3950d94e1b1f218c4bb1ef1fd7
#
_entry.id   3e5c0c3950d94e1b1f218c4bb1ef1fd7
#
_cell.length_a   1.000
_cell.length_b   1.000
_cell.length_c   1.000
_cell.angle_alpha   90.00
_cell.angle_beta   90.00
_cell.angle_gamma   90.00
#
_symmetry.space_group_name_H-M   'P 1'
#
loop_
_entity.id
_entity.type
_entity.pdbx_description
1 polymer ?
#
loop_
_entity_poly.entity_id
_entity_poly.type
_entity_poly.pdbx_seq_one_letter_code
_entity_poly.pdbx_strand_id
1 'polypeptide(L)'
;MPFPPRPIDATLHGVTDYSVGTTLLTAFPRLAGIEGTESARQIRVAGGAHAGYSTLTDYPLGIVKLIPFKVHLALDAIGAVALAATPFITGQWKKGTRHWLPQVGLGLFELSSLVMTDPSGMGDFHGDIEAVRQANMEDPHRKIYDGTPAVTPATAV
;
A
#
# COMPACT_ATOMS: atom_id res chain seq x y z
N MET A 1 12.72 -22.12 11.82
CA MET A 1 11.28 -21.97 12.12
C MET A 1 10.66 -21.25 10.95
N PRO A 2 9.59 -21.76 10.33
CA PRO A 2 8.89 -21.01 9.30
C PRO A 2 8.32 -19.73 9.93
N PHE A 3 8.44 -18.61 9.23
CA PHE A 3 7.83 -17.35 9.65
C PHE A 3 6.31 -17.55 9.75
N PRO A 4 5.64 -16.94 10.74
CA PRO A 4 4.19 -17.00 10.82
C PRO A 4 3.56 -16.50 9.52
N PRO A 5 2.41 -17.04 9.11
CA PRO A 5 1.73 -16.58 7.92
C PRO A 5 1.46 -15.07 8.04
N ARG A 6 1.76 -14.31 6.99
CA ARG A 6 1.47 -12.89 6.91
C ARG A 6 0.06 -12.72 6.35
N PRO A 7 -0.91 -12.26 7.16
CA PRO A 7 -2.32 -12.30 6.80
C PRO A 7 -2.75 -11.17 5.85
N ILE A 8 -1.89 -10.17 5.61
CA ILE A 8 -2.21 -9.03 4.77
C ILE A 8 -1.60 -9.26 3.38
N ASP A 9 -2.44 -9.53 2.39
CA ASP A 9 -2.06 -9.56 0.98
C ASP A 9 -2.02 -8.14 0.38
N ALA A 10 -1.58 -8.01 -0.86
CA ALA A 10 -1.47 -6.72 -1.55
C ALA A 10 -2.82 -6.00 -1.73
N THR A 11 -3.92 -6.73 -1.81
CA THR A 11 -5.26 -6.14 -1.93
C THR A 11 -5.70 -5.53 -0.60
N LEU A 12 -5.59 -6.31 0.48
CA LEU A 12 -5.94 -5.84 1.82
C LEU A 12 -5.01 -4.70 2.26
N HIS A 13 -3.72 -4.78 1.90
CA HIS A 13 -2.77 -3.68 2.13
C HIS A 13 -3.24 -2.40 1.45
N GLY A 14 -3.58 -2.45 0.16
CA GLY A 14 -4.09 -1.29 -0.57
C GLY A 14 -5.40 -0.73 -0.02
N VAL A 15 -6.33 -1.57 0.46
CA VAL A 15 -7.53 -1.11 1.18
C VAL A 15 -7.14 -0.33 2.44
N THR A 16 -6.16 -0.85 3.18
CA THR A 16 -5.64 -0.19 4.39
C THR A 16 -5.02 1.17 4.05
N ASP A 17 -4.19 1.23 3.01
CA ASP A 17 -3.52 2.45 2.56
C ASP A 17 -4.50 3.58 2.24
N TYR A 18 -5.50 3.29 1.41
CA TYR A 18 -6.50 4.30 1.06
C TYR A 18 -7.35 4.71 2.26
N SER A 19 -7.71 3.76 3.12
CA SER A 19 -8.49 4.05 4.32
C SER A 19 -7.72 4.90 5.31
N VAL A 20 -6.47 4.54 5.59
CA VAL A 20 -5.58 5.27 6.50
C VAL A 20 -5.22 6.62 5.90
N GLY A 21 -4.69 6.66 4.67
CA GLY A 21 -4.29 7.91 4.01
C GLY A 21 -5.43 8.93 3.96
N THR A 22 -6.63 8.51 3.56
CA THR A 22 -7.81 9.38 3.53
C THR A 22 -8.20 9.85 4.94
N THR A 23 -8.20 8.95 5.92
CA THR A 23 -8.55 9.29 7.30
C THR A 23 -7.56 10.30 7.89
N LEU A 24 -6.25 10.10 7.70
CA LEU A 24 -5.22 11.02 8.17
C LEU A 24 -5.34 12.40 7.53
N LEU A 25 -5.65 12.42 6.24
CA LEU A 25 -5.80 13.68 5.49
C LEU A 25 -7.03 14.48 5.94
N THR A 26 -8.14 13.82 6.27
CA THR A 26 -9.46 14.46 6.46
C THR A 26 -9.92 14.51 7.90
N ALA A 27 -10.09 13.37 8.56
CA ALA A 27 -10.83 13.23 9.82
C ALA A 27 -9.94 13.12 11.06
N PHE A 28 -8.82 12.42 10.97
CA PHE A 28 -8.01 12.05 12.13
C PHE A 28 -7.60 13.24 13.02
N PRO A 29 -7.12 14.39 12.51
CA PRO A 29 -6.75 15.53 13.37
C PRO A 29 -7.88 16.07 14.24
N ARG A 30 -9.12 16.03 13.73
CA ARG A 30 -10.31 16.41 14.52
C ARG A 30 -10.60 15.37 15.59
N LEU A 31 -10.61 14.10 15.23
CA LEU A 31 -10.86 12.98 16.15
C LEU A 31 -9.82 12.93 17.27
N ALA A 32 -8.57 13.22 16.95
CA ALA A 32 -7.48 13.29 17.92
C ALA A 32 -7.42 14.59 18.75
N GLY A 33 -8.33 15.55 18.50
CA GLY A 33 -8.37 16.84 19.21
C GLY A 33 -7.16 17.73 18.98
N ILE A 34 -6.50 17.60 17.82
CA ILE A 34 -5.29 18.35 17.46
C ILE A 34 -5.50 19.29 16.27
N GLU A 35 -6.74 19.50 15.86
CA GLU A 35 -7.09 20.38 14.74
C GLU A 35 -6.42 21.75 14.89
N GLY A 36 -5.90 22.31 13.78
CA GLY A 36 -5.22 23.61 13.78
C GLY A 36 -3.79 23.60 14.34
N THR A 37 -3.27 22.45 14.79
CA THR A 37 -1.90 22.32 15.29
C THR A 37 -0.91 21.95 14.20
N GLU A 38 0.39 22.17 14.46
CA GLU A 38 1.47 21.71 13.59
C GLU A 38 1.46 20.18 13.44
N SER A 39 1.15 19.46 14.52
CA SER A 39 0.99 17.99 14.47
C SER A 39 -0.11 17.56 13.51
N ALA A 40 -1.24 18.27 13.49
CA ALA A 40 -2.32 18.03 12.53
C ALA A 40 -1.86 18.24 11.09
N ARG A 41 -1.10 19.29 10.82
CA ARG A 41 -0.54 19.59 9.50
C ARG A 41 0.40 18.47 9.03
N GLN A 42 1.30 18.04 9.91
CA GLN A 42 2.25 16.96 9.62
C GLN A 42 1.55 15.64 9.32
N ILE A 43 0.53 15.27 10.09
CA ILE A 43 -0.28 14.07 9.86
C ILE A 43 -1.03 14.15 8.53
N ARG A 44 -1.60 15.32 8.18
CA ARG A 44 -2.26 15.49 6.86
C ARG A 44 -1.29 15.36 5.70
N VAL A 45 -0.09 15.93 5.83
CA VAL A 45 0.95 15.79 4.80
C VAL A 45 1.33 14.32 4.63
N ALA A 46 1.53 13.60 5.74
CA ALA A 46 1.82 12.17 5.70
C ALA A 46 0.68 11.38 5.04
N GLY A 47 -0.58 11.61 5.43
CA GLY A 47 -1.74 10.97 4.85
C GLY A 47 -1.91 11.26 3.35
N GLY A 48 -1.69 12.49 2.93
CA GLY A 48 -1.74 12.88 1.53
C GLY A 48 -0.64 12.25 0.69
N ALA A 49 0.60 12.21 1.21
CA ALA A 49 1.71 11.54 0.57
C ALA A 49 1.46 10.03 0.44
N HIS A 50 1.00 9.39 1.53
CA HIS A 50 0.66 7.96 1.57
C HIS A 50 -0.41 7.61 0.52
N ALA A 51 -1.55 8.30 0.52
CA ALA A 51 -2.59 8.09 -0.48
C ALA A 51 -2.07 8.37 -1.91
N GLY A 52 -1.19 9.35 -2.08
CA GLY A 52 -0.62 9.72 -3.37
C GLY A 52 0.24 8.60 -3.97
N TYR A 53 1.23 8.08 -3.25
CA TYR A 53 2.07 7.00 -3.79
C TYR A 53 1.32 5.66 -3.85
N SER A 54 0.30 5.45 -3.02
CA SER A 54 -0.59 4.29 -3.15
C SER A 54 -1.29 4.26 -4.51
N THR A 55 -1.73 5.42 -5.04
CA THR A 55 -2.32 5.48 -6.38
C THR A 55 -1.32 5.11 -7.48
N LEU A 56 -0.02 5.29 -7.24
CA LEU A 56 1.05 5.03 -8.19
C LEU A 56 1.65 3.61 -8.04
N THR A 57 1.19 2.82 -7.09
CA THR A 57 1.75 1.52 -6.78
C THR A 57 1.22 0.43 -7.69
N ASP A 58 2.11 -0.47 -8.12
CA ASP A 58 1.76 -1.68 -8.84
C ASP A 58 1.25 -2.75 -7.87
N TYR A 59 -0.01 -2.65 -7.53
CA TYR A 59 -0.81 -3.61 -6.76
C TYR A 59 -2.28 -3.52 -7.22
N PRO A 60 -3.19 -4.45 -6.80
CA PRO A 60 -4.54 -4.53 -7.38
C PRO A 60 -5.34 -3.24 -7.37
N LEU A 61 -5.15 -2.38 -6.36
CA LEU A 61 -5.86 -1.10 -6.20
C LEU A 61 -5.09 0.12 -6.74
N GLY A 62 -3.87 -0.06 -7.27
CA GLY A 62 -3.10 1.03 -7.87
C GLY A 62 -3.69 1.49 -9.20
N ILE A 63 -3.75 2.80 -9.39
CA ILE A 63 -4.33 3.43 -10.60
C ILE A 63 -3.28 3.50 -11.71
N VAL A 64 -2.07 3.94 -11.38
CA VAL A 64 -0.95 4.04 -12.32
C VAL A 64 0.21 3.21 -11.76
N LYS A 65 0.52 2.11 -12.42
CA LYS A 65 1.44 1.08 -11.91
C LYS A 65 2.91 1.45 -12.16
N LEU A 66 3.42 2.47 -11.46
CA LEU A 66 4.79 2.99 -11.59
C LEU A 66 5.73 2.48 -10.48
N ILE A 67 5.21 2.30 -9.27
CA ILE A 67 6.01 1.94 -8.09
C ILE A 67 5.83 0.45 -7.83
N PRO A 68 6.89 -0.37 -7.94
CA PRO A 68 6.82 -1.78 -7.55
C PRO A 68 6.35 -1.93 -6.09
N PHE A 69 5.52 -2.94 -5.80
CA PHE A 69 4.94 -3.13 -4.46
C PHE A 69 6.00 -3.22 -3.35
N LYS A 70 7.14 -3.88 -3.60
CA LYS A 70 8.24 -3.94 -2.63
C LYS A 70 8.88 -2.58 -2.34
N VAL A 71 8.91 -1.68 -3.34
CA VAL A 71 9.37 -0.30 -3.16
C VAL A 71 8.35 0.50 -2.36
N HIS A 72 7.06 0.30 -2.62
CA HIS A 72 5.99 0.86 -1.82
C HIS A 72 6.12 0.49 -0.33
N LEU A 73 6.28 -0.80 -0.02
CA LEU A 73 6.49 -1.25 1.37
C LEU A 73 7.74 -0.61 2.03
N ALA A 74 8.78 -0.33 1.25
CA ALA A 74 9.94 0.40 1.77
C ALA A 74 9.62 1.88 2.06
N LEU A 75 8.78 2.51 1.22
CA LEU A 75 8.30 3.88 1.45
C LEU A 75 7.41 3.95 2.69
N ASP A 76 6.56 2.95 2.94
CA ASP A 76 5.76 2.84 4.16
C ASP A 76 6.66 2.76 5.40
N ALA A 77 7.69 1.91 5.37
CA ALA A 77 8.65 1.81 6.47
C ALA A 77 9.33 3.15 6.76
N ILE A 78 9.79 3.85 5.72
CA ILE A 78 10.43 5.16 5.84
C ILE A 78 9.43 6.19 6.36
N GLY A 79 8.21 6.21 5.81
CA GLY A 79 7.14 7.12 6.20
C GLY A 79 6.72 6.93 7.65
N ALA A 80 6.56 5.68 8.09
CA ALA A 80 6.21 5.33 9.46
C ALA A 80 7.27 5.81 10.47
N VAL A 81 8.55 5.55 10.18
CA VAL A 81 9.67 6.01 11.02
C VAL A 81 9.74 7.53 11.02
N ALA A 82 9.63 8.17 9.85
CA ALA A 82 9.64 9.63 9.73
C ALA A 82 8.48 10.27 10.52
N LEU A 83 7.26 9.73 10.40
CA LEU A 83 6.09 10.21 11.12
C LEU A 83 6.28 10.10 12.63
N ALA A 84 6.77 8.95 13.12
CA ALA A 84 7.03 8.73 14.54
C ALA A 84 8.16 9.62 15.08
N ALA A 85 9.19 9.91 14.29
CA ALA A 85 10.33 10.74 14.68
C ALA A 85 10.02 12.25 14.62
N THR A 86 9.14 12.69 13.72
CA THR A 86 8.83 14.09 13.44
C THR A 86 8.52 14.93 14.69
N PRO A 87 7.69 14.50 15.67
CA PRO A 87 7.39 15.30 16.84
C PRO A 87 8.61 15.56 17.74
N PHE A 88 9.59 14.66 17.72
CA PHE A 88 10.84 14.83 18.50
C PHE A 88 11.79 15.80 17.79
N ILE A 89 11.91 15.68 16.47
CA ILE A 89 12.73 16.56 15.63
C ILE A 89 12.19 18.01 15.67
N THR A 90 10.88 18.16 15.59
CA THR A 90 10.21 19.47 15.53
C THR A 90 9.87 20.06 16.90
N GLY A 91 10.19 19.34 17.99
CA GLY A 91 9.95 19.81 19.36
C GLY A 91 8.48 19.75 19.80
N GLN A 92 7.59 19.10 19.03
CA GLN A 92 6.18 18.96 19.39
C GLN A 92 5.99 18.18 20.70
N TRP A 93 6.88 17.25 21.03
CA TRP A 93 6.86 16.49 22.27
C TRP A 93 6.86 17.39 23.54
N LYS A 94 7.44 18.60 23.45
CA LYS A 94 7.47 19.58 24.55
C LYS A 94 6.12 20.25 24.78
N LYS A 95 5.19 20.16 23.84
CA LYS A 95 3.87 20.78 23.91
C LYS A 95 2.80 19.89 24.56
N GLY A 96 3.19 18.70 25.02
CA GLY A 96 2.31 17.74 25.68
C GLY A 96 1.95 16.55 24.81
N THR A 97 1.44 15.50 25.46
CA THR A 97 1.25 14.16 24.90
C THR A 97 0.40 14.15 23.63
N ARG A 98 -0.66 14.95 23.56
CA ARG A 98 -1.54 15.03 22.38
C ARG A 98 -0.83 15.47 21.09
N HIS A 99 0.34 16.12 21.20
CA HIS A 99 1.10 16.64 20.06
C HIS A 99 2.13 15.65 19.49
N TRP A 100 2.41 14.56 20.19
CA TRP A 100 3.38 13.56 19.73
C TRP A 100 2.82 12.14 19.70
N LEU A 101 1.98 11.76 20.67
CA LEU A 101 1.48 10.40 20.80
C LEU A 101 0.71 9.90 19.54
N PRO A 102 -0.15 10.74 18.92
CA PRO A 102 -0.82 10.31 17.68
C PRO A 102 0.15 9.94 16.57
N GLN A 103 1.21 10.72 16.36
CA GLN A 103 2.20 10.47 15.31
C GLN A 103 3.02 9.19 15.57
N VAL A 104 3.43 9.00 16.84
CA VAL A 104 4.14 7.76 17.24
C VAL A 104 3.22 6.56 17.11
N GLY A 105 1.97 6.66 17.56
CA GLY A 105 0.97 5.58 17.46
C GLY A 105 0.69 5.19 16.01
N LEU A 106 0.54 6.18 15.12
CA LEU A 106 0.34 5.95 13.69
C LEU A 106 1.56 5.30 13.04
N GLY A 107 2.77 5.76 13.34
CA GLY A 107 4.00 5.14 12.83
C GLY A 107 4.16 3.70 13.30
N LEU A 108 3.84 3.38 14.56
CA LEU A 108 3.86 2.01 15.08
C LEU A 108 2.78 1.14 14.43
N PHE A 109 1.58 1.69 14.20
CA PHE A 109 0.52 1.00 13.48
C PHE A 109 0.96 0.61 12.07
N GLU A 110 1.54 1.55 11.33
CA GLU A 110 2.07 1.35 9.98
C GLU A 110 3.16 0.27 9.95
N LEU A 111 4.14 0.32 10.87
CA LEU A 111 5.16 -0.71 10.99
C LEU A 111 4.57 -2.08 11.31
N SER A 112 3.51 -2.13 12.12
CA SER A 112 2.80 -3.39 12.44
C SER A 112 2.11 -3.96 11.20
N SER A 113 1.43 -3.11 10.43
CA SER A 113 0.80 -3.48 9.16
C SER A 113 1.84 -4.04 8.18
N LEU A 114 2.98 -3.38 8.07
CA LEU A 114 4.08 -3.78 7.20
C LEU A 114 4.64 -5.17 7.56
N VAL A 115 4.86 -5.45 8.87
CA VAL A 115 5.34 -6.77 9.33
C VAL A 115 4.34 -7.87 9.01
N MET A 116 3.05 -7.56 9.02
CA MET A 116 1.96 -8.49 8.71
C MET A 116 1.68 -8.64 7.21
N THR A 117 2.25 -7.78 6.37
CA THR A 117 2.04 -7.80 4.92
C THR A 117 2.95 -8.81 4.25
N ASP A 118 2.39 -9.64 3.37
CA ASP A 118 3.15 -10.54 2.52
C ASP A 118 3.71 -9.77 1.32
N PRO A 119 5.04 -9.57 1.22
CA PRO A 119 5.64 -8.85 0.11
C PRO A 119 5.60 -9.62 -1.23
N SER A 120 5.28 -10.92 -1.18
CA SER A 120 5.02 -11.77 -2.35
C SER A 120 3.53 -11.87 -2.68
N GLY A 121 2.68 -11.23 -1.88
CA GLY A 121 1.21 -11.28 -1.97
C GLY A 121 0.59 -10.55 -3.18
N MET A 122 1.37 -9.91 -4.01
CA MET A 122 1.16 -9.90 -5.45
C MET A 122 1.58 -11.30 -5.90
N GLY A 123 0.69 -12.28 -5.84
CA GLY A 123 0.88 -13.49 -6.61
C GLY A 123 1.36 -13.01 -7.97
N ASP A 124 2.48 -13.57 -8.44
CA ASP A 124 3.22 -13.12 -9.62
C ASP A 124 2.23 -12.94 -10.77
N PHE A 125 1.51 -11.78 -10.79
CA PHE A 125 0.46 -11.51 -11.79
C PHE A 125 1.06 -11.64 -13.19
N HIS A 126 2.36 -11.33 -13.33
CA HIS A 126 3.12 -11.64 -14.50
C HIS A 126 3.43 -13.15 -14.62
N GLY A 127 3.72 -13.84 -13.53
CA GLY A 127 3.92 -15.28 -13.50
C GLY A 127 2.63 -16.05 -13.75
N ASP A 128 1.51 -15.57 -13.22
CA ASP A 128 0.19 -16.16 -13.47
C ASP A 128 -0.24 -15.99 -14.94
N ILE A 129 0.03 -14.82 -15.55
CA ILE A 129 -0.22 -14.59 -16.98
C ILE A 129 0.68 -15.49 -17.83
N GLU A 130 1.96 -15.61 -17.49
CA GLU A 130 2.90 -16.45 -18.23
C GLU A 130 2.55 -17.95 -18.05
N ALA A 131 2.17 -18.38 -16.84
CA ALA A 131 1.68 -19.74 -16.57
C ALA A 131 0.39 -20.05 -17.34
N VAL A 132 -0.57 -19.11 -17.39
CA VAL A 132 -1.80 -19.23 -18.18
C VAL A 132 -1.48 -19.27 -19.69
N ARG A 133 -0.52 -18.45 -20.13
CA ARG A 133 -0.06 -18.43 -21.53
C ARG A 133 0.63 -19.74 -21.92
N GLN A 134 1.48 -20.30 -21.05
CA GLN A 134 2.11 -21.60 -21.25
C GLN A 134 1.08 -22.72 -21.26
N ALA A 135 0.15 -22.75 -20.30
CA ALA A 135 -0.92 -23.75 -20.24
C ALA A 135 -1.82 -23.71 -21.48
N ASN A 136 -2.09 -22.52 -22.05
CA ASN A 136 -2.85 -22.37 -23.29
C ASN A 136 -2.07 -22.79 -24.55
N MET A 137 -0.71 -22.70 -24.50
CA MET A 137 0.14 -23.22 -25.60
C MET A 137 0.28 -24.73 -25.55
N GLU A 138 0.29 -25.34 -24.36
CA GLU A 138 0.39 -26.80 -24.19
C GLU A 138 -0.94 -27.53 -24.48
N ASP A 139 -2.09 -26.88 -24.24
CA ASP A 139 -3.41 -27.40 -24.59
C ASP A 139 -4.26 -26.32 -25.28
N PRO A 140 -4.22 -26.23 -26.63
CA PRO A 140 -4.99 -25.25 -27.39
C PRO A 140 -6.51 -25.35 -27.22
N HIS A 141 -7.02 -26.46 -26.67
CA HIS A 141 -8.44 -26.68 -26.41
C HIS A 141 -8.85 -26.25 -25.00
N ARG A 142 -7.89 -26.04 -24.12
CA ARG A 142 -8.10 -25.55 -22.76
C ARG A 142 -8.11 -24.00 -22.75
N LYS A 143 -9.23 -23.39 -23.11
CA LYS A 143 -9.40 -21.95 -23.06
C LYS A 143 -9.48 -21.49 -21.60
N ILE A 144 -8.33 -21.23 -20.98
CA ILE A 144 -8.25 -20.43 -19.75
C ILE A 144 -8.28 -18.97 -20.20
N TYR A 145 -9.26 -18.22 -19.77
CA TYR A 145 -9.49 -16.84 -20.19
C TYR A 145 -8.40 -15.94 -19.60
N ASP A 146 -7.49 -15.45 -20.46
CA ASP A 146 -6.42 -14.50 -20.11
C ASP A 146 -6.79 -13.04 -20.45
N GLY A 147 -8.03 -12.79 -20.86
CA GLY A 147 -8.50 -11.46 -21.25
C GLY A 147 -8.07 -10.99 -22.64
N THR A 148 -7.29 -11.80 -23.38
CA THR A 148 -6.95 -11.45 -24.77
C THR A 148 -8.08 -11.82 -25.72
N PRO A 149 -8.49 -10.92 -26.64
CA PRO A 149 -9.48 -11.26 -27.64
C PRO A 149 -8.94 -12.37 -28.56
N ALA A 150 -9.78 -13.37 -28.84
CA ALA A 150 -9.43 -14.47 -29.73
C ALA A 150 -8.94 -13.92 -31.09
N VAL A 151 -7.69 -14.16 -31.41
CA VAL A 151 -7.16 -13.89 -32.77
C VAL A 151 -7.77 -14.96 -33.66
N THR A 152 -8.74 -14.58 -34.48
CA THR A 152 -9.31 -15.42 -35.50
C THR A 152 -8.20 -15.75 -36.51
N PRO A 153 -7.84 -17.02 -36.75
CA PRO A 153 -6.86 -17.32 -37.78
C PRO A 153 -7.41 -16.87 -39.13
N ALA A 154 -6.61 -16.05 -39.83
CA ALA A 154 -6.93 -15.67 -41.19
C ALA A 154 -7.06 -16.95 -42.02
N THR A 155 -8.25 -17.22 -42.53
CA THR A 155 -8.49 -18.28 -43.54
C THR A 155 -7.62 -17.98 -44.75
N ALA A 156 -6.60 -18.80 -44.97
CA ALA A 156 -5.86 -18.78 -46.21
C ALA A 156 -6.84 -19.20 -47.34
N VAL A 157 -7.00 -18.34 -48.32
CA VAL A 157 -7.67 -18.57 -49.61
C VAL A 157 -6.62 -19.07 -50.59
#